data_414319139de1741ca018d41948d44f0c
#
_entry.id   414319139de1741ca018d41948d44f0c
#
_cell.length_a   1.000
_cell.length_b   1.000
_cell.length_c   1.000
_cell.angle_alpha   90.00
_cell.angle_beta   90.00
_cell.angle_gamma   90.00
#
_symmetry.space_group_name_H-M   'P 1'
#
loop_
_entity.id
_entity.type
_entity.pdbx_description
1 polymer ?
#
loop_
_entity_poly.entity_id
_entity_poly.type
_entity_poly.pdbx_seq_one_letter_code
_entity_poly.pdbx_strand_id
1 'polypeptide(L)'
;MKHLLLTTIAAVVLVGCSKPPPPNISIHHAAVHGNIEAIKQHLAAGTDVDAKDAIGWTPLHVVADNGRKEIAELLIAKGASVNTQAALGLTPLDLAIRFRSNRTEIADLLREHGGKTGEELKAEG
;
A
#
# COMPACT_ATOMS: atom_id res chain seq x y z
N MET A 1 17.67 27.60 -29.18
CA MET A 1 17.20 26.23 -28.91
C MET A 1 17.55 25.75 -27.51
N LYS A 2 18.77 26.02 -27.04
CA LYS A 2 19.19 25.63 -25.69
C LYS A 2 18.35 26.31 -24.59
N HIS A 3 17.88 27.52 -24.84
CA HIS A 3 17.08 28.29 -23.88
C HIS A 3 15.71 27.69 -23.64
N LEU A 4 15.10 27.05 -24.66
CA LEU A 4 13.80 26.42 -24.51
C LEU A 4 13.85 25.23 -23.57
N LEU A 5 14.93 24.44 -23.62
CA LEU A 5 15.12 23.30 -22.72
C LEU A 5 15.25 23.75 -21.28
N LEU A 6 16.01 24.82 -21.02
CA LEU A 6 16.17 25.38 -19.68
C LEU A 6 14.85 25.89 -19.14
N THR A 7 14.04 26.56 -19.97
CA THR A 7 12.74 27.07 -19.56
C THR A 7 11.82 25.93 -19.19
N THR A 8 11.82 24.84 -19.97
CA THR A 8 11.01 23.66 -19.70
C THR A 8 11.41 23.03 -18.37
N ILE A 9 12.69 22.90 -18.09
CA ILE A 9 13.19 22.35 -16.82
C ILE A 9 12.76 23.22 -15.65
N ALA A 10 12.85 24.54 -15.79
CA ALA A 10 12.43 25.46 -14.73
C ALA A 10 10.92 25.33 -14.45
N ALA A 11 10.11 25.19 -15.50
CA ALA A 11 8.67 24.99 -15.35
C ALA A 11 8.37 23.67 -14.62
N VAL A 12 9.10 22.60 -14.94
CA VAL A 12 8.94 21.31 -14.26
C VAL A 12 9.30 21.41 -12.79
N VAL A 13 10.37 22.13 -12.45
CA VAL A 13 10.78 22.34 -11.05
C VAL A 13 9.71 23.10 -10.28
N LEU A 14 9.11 24.14 -10.86
CA LEU A 14 8.04 24.89 -10.21
C LEU A 14 6.79 24.02 -9.99
N VAL A 15 6.43 23.19 -10.97
CA VAL A 15 5.31 22.26 -10.83
C VAL A 15 5.62 21.20 -9.78
N GLY A 16 6.89 20.81 -9.63
CA GLY A 16 7.33 19.84 -8.64
C GLY A 16 7.12 20.25 -7.19
N CYS A 17 6.87 21.53 -6.92
CA CYS A 17 6.59 22.03 -5.57
C CYS A 17 5.18 21.67 -5.10
N SER A 18 4.24 21.36 -6.00
CA SER A 18 2.89 20.94 -5.65
C SER A 18 2.76 19.43 -5.81
N LYS A 19 1.95 18.81 -4.94
CA LYS A 19 1.67 17.38 -5.04
C LYS A 19 0.88 17.11 -6.33
N PRO A 20 1.24 16.04 -7.06
CA PRO A 20 0.43 15.65 -8.22
C PRO A 20 -0.96 15.22 -7.76
N PRO A 21 -1.97 15.32 -8.65
CA PRO A 21 -3.27 14.78 -8.32
C PRO A 21 -3.23 13.26 -8.21
N PRO A 22 -4.07 12.66 -7.35
CA PRO A 22 -4.15 11.21 -7.27
C PRO A 22 -4.74 10.63 -8.56
N PRO A 23 -4.48 9.35 -8.85
CA PRO A 23 -5.14 8.67 -9.97
C PRO A 23 -6.66 8.67 -9.81
N ASN A 24 -7.37 8.50 -10.90
CA ASN A 24 -8.83 8.41 -10.89
C ASN A 24 -9.38 7.06 -10.40
N ILE A 25 -8.52 6.11 -10.07
CA ILE A 25 -8.89 4.84 -9.43
C ILE A 25 -8.45 4.89 -7.97
N SER A 26 -9.15 4.19 -7.08
CA SER A 26 -8.77 4.17 -5.67
C SER A 26 -7.46 3.40 -5.46
N ILE A 27 -6.78 3.70 -4.36
CA ILE A 27 -5.56 2.97 -3.98
C ILE A 27 -5.87 1.47 -3.76
N HIS A 28 -7.05 1.14 -3.25
CA HIS A 28 -7.49 -0.25 -3.07
C HIS A 28 -7.69 -0.95 -4.40
N HIS A 29 -8.31 -0.29 -5.36
CA HIS A 29 -8.49 -0.83 -6.71
C HIS A 29 -7.14 -1.08 -7.40
N ALA A 30 -6.23 -0.13 -7.29
CA ALA A 30 -4.86 -0.28 -7.79
C ALA A 30 -4.16 -1.48 -7.14
N ALA A 31 -4.37 -1.68 -5.83
CA ALA A 31 -3.79 -2.81 -5.09
C ALA A 31 -4.35 -4.16 -5.58
N VAL A 32 -5.65 -4.26 -5.81
CA VAL A 32 -6.27 -5.49 -6.34
C VAL A 32 -5.64 -5.89 -7.67
N HIS A 33 -5.47 -4.93 -8.56
CA HIS A 33 -5.00 -5.19 -9.92
C HIS A 33 -3.47 -5.22 -10.05
N GLY A 34 -2.75 -5.00 -8.96
CA GLY A 34 -1.29 -4.98 -8.99
C GLY A 34 -0.71 -3.79 -9.75
N ASN A 35 -1.44 -2.69 -9.83
CA ASN A 35 -1.01 -1.50 -10.54
C ASN A 35 -0.07 -0.66 -9.66
N ILE A 36 1.21 -1.04 -9.65
CA ILE A 36 2.22 -0.42 -8.80
C ILE A 36 2.41 1.07 -9.12
N GLU A 37 2.28 1.46 -10.40
CA GLU A 37 2.42 2.86 -10.81
C GLU A 37 1.31 3.73 -10.19
N ALA A 38 0.07 3.24 -10.21
CA ALA A 38 -1.04 3.95 -9.58
C ALA A 38 -0.85 4.04 -8.06
N ILE A 39 -0.32 2.99 -7.42
CA ILE A 39 0.03 3.02 -5.99
C ILE A 39 1.05 4.11 -5.73
N LYS A 40 2.13 4.17 -6.52
CA LYS A 40 3.16 5.20 -6.39
C LYS A 40 2.58 6.60 -6.57
N GLN A 41 1.70 6.78 -7.55
CA GLN A 41 1.03 8.06 -7.80
C GLN A 41 0.15 8.48 -6.60
N HIS A 42 -0.59 7.54 -6.03
CA HIS A 42 -1.39 7.81 -4.82
C HIS A 42 -0.51 8.26 -3.66
N LEU A 43 0.59 7.55 -3.41
CA LEU A 43 1.50 7.88 -2.32
C LEU A 43 2.17 9.24 -2.56
N ALA A 44 2.55 9.55 -3.80
CA ALA A 44 3.12 10.85 -4.16
C ALA A 44 2.09 11.98 -3.99
N ALA A 45 0.82 11.70 -4.25
CA ALA A 45 -0.27 12.68 -4.07
C ALA A 45 -0.64 12.90 -2.60
N GLY A 46 -0.08 12.12 -1.68
CA GLY A 46 -0.36 12.23 -0.25
C GLY A 46 -1.54 11.40 0.22
N THR A 47 -2.01 10.45 -0.60
CA THR A 47 -3.05 9.50 -0.16
C THR A 47 -2.54 8.73 1.05
N ASP A 48 -3.38 8.57 2.06
CA ASP A 48 -3.03 7.82 3.26
C ASP A 48 -2.69 6.37 2.90
N VAL A 49 -1.48 5.94 3.26
CA VAL A 49 -1.03 4.57 3.03
C VAL A 49 -1.92 3.54 3.74
N ASP A 50 -2.57 3.95 4.82
CA ASP A 50 -3.50 3.14 5.61
C ASP A 50 -4.97 3.50 5.38
N ALA A 51 -5.30 4.09 4.23
CA ALA A 51 -6.68 4.42 3.89
C ALA A 51 -7.58 3.18 3.98
N LYS A 52 -8.70 3.30 4.67
CA LYS A 52 -9.64 2.20 4.88
C LYS A 52 -10.79 2.26 3.89
N ASP A 53 -11.17 1.11 3.36
CA ASP A 53 -12.38 0.98 2.56
C ASP A 53 -13.63 0.79 3.45
N ALA A 54 -14.76 0.47 2.84
CA ALA A 54 -16.05 0.32 3.55
C ALA A 54 -16.06 -0.78 4.61
N ILE A 55 -15.18 -1.79 4.48
CA ILE A 55 -15.07 -2.90 5.45
C ILE A 55 -13.83 -2.79 6.33
N GLY A 56 -13.16 -1.65 6.31
CA GLY A 56 -11.98 -1.39 7.12
C GLY A 56 -10.69 -1.96 6.57
N TRP A 57 -10.67 -2.42 5.33
CA TRP A 57 -9.44 -2.92 4.72
C TRP A 57 -8.53 -1.77 4.30
N THR A 58 -7.27 -1.88 4.66
CA THR A 58 -6.21 -0.99 4.16
C THR A 58 -5.66 -1.56 2.86
N PRO A 59 -4.88 -0.76 2.10
CA PRO A 59 -4.20 -1.31 0.92
C PRO A 59 -3.35 -2.55 1.24
N LEU A 60 -2.75 -2.61 2.42
CA LEU A 60 -1.95 -3.77 2.82
C LEU A 60 -2.80 -5.04 2.99
N HIS A 61 -4.03 -4.92 3.51
CA HIS A 61 -4.99 -6.04 3.54
C HIS A 61 -5.25 -6.56 2.12
N VAL A 62 -5.51 -5.64 1.19
CA VAL A 62 -5.83 -5.99 -0.20
C VAL A 62 -4.67 -6.73 -0.86
N VAL A 63 -3.44 -6.23 -0.71
CA VAL A 63 -2.28 -6.87 -1.35
C VAL A 63 -1.95 -8.22 -0.69
N ALA A 64 -2.18 -8.35 0.61
CA ALA A 64 -2.01 -9.63 1.31
C ALA A 64 -3.01 -10.66 0.80
N ASP A 65 -4.27 -10.25 0.59
CA ASP A 65 -5.30 -11.13 0.06
C ASP A 65 -5.06 -11.52 -1.41
N ASN A 66 -4.46 -10.62 -2.19
CA ASN A 66 -4.22 -10.82 -3.62
C ASN A 66 -2.80 -11.30 -3.97
N GLY A 67 -1.93 -11.47 -2.99
CA GLY A 67 -0.57 -11.97 -3.24
C GLY A 67 0.36 -10.99 -3.94
N ARG A 68 0.17 -9.69 -3.78
CA ARG A 68 0.97 -8.65 -4.44
C ARG A 68 2.18 -8.25 -3.58
N LYS A 69 3.20 -9.10 -3.56
CA LYS A 69 4.38 -8.93 -2.70
C LYS A 69 5.11 -7.60 -2.91
N GLU A 70 5.37 -7.23 -4.17
CA GLU A 70 6.10 -5.99 -4.48
C GLU A 70 5.38 -4.75 -3.96
N ILE A 71 4.05 -4.73 -4.08
CA ILE A 71 3.25 -3.64 -3.55
C ILE A 71 3.25 -3.67 -2.03
N ALA A 72 3.20 -4.85 -1.41
CA ALA A 72 3.32 -4.99 0.04
C ALA A 72 4.62 -4.39 0.54
N GLU A 73 5.74 -4.70 -0.11
CA GLU A 73 7.06 -4.13 0.22
C GLU A 73 7.04 -2.60 0.13
N LEU A 74 6.46 -2.06 -0.94
CA LEU A 74 6.36 -0.62 -1.14
C LEU A 74 5.51 0.04 -0.05
N LEU A 75 4.34 -0.53 0.26
CA LEU A 75 3.45 0.02 1.29
C LEU A 75 4.12 0.02 2.66
N ILE A 76 4.80 -1.06 3.03
CA ILE A 76 5.52 -1.17 4.30
C ILE A 76 6.66 -0.15 4.34
N ALA A 77 7.41 0.00 3.25
CA ALA A 77 8.48 0.99 3.15
C ALA A 77 7.96 2.43 3.31
N LYS A 78 6.71 2.67 2.95
CA LYS A 78 6.04 3.97 3.08
C LYS A 78 5.29 4.12 4.41
N GLY A 79 5.49 3.22 5.34
CA GLY A 79 4.96 3.34 6.70
C GLY A 79 3.61 2.68 6.93
N ALA A 80 3.17 1.76 6.06
CA ALA A 80 1.91 1.05 6.28
C ALA A 80 1.93 0.29 7.61
N SER A 81 0.84 0.37 8.35
CA SER A 81 0.65 -0.35 9.61
C SER A 81 0.39 -1.82 9.31
N VAL A 82 1.29 -2.69 9.77
CA VAL A 82 1.22 -4.13 9.45
C VAL A 82 0.15 -4.87 10.26
N ASN A 83 -0.31 -4.30 11.38
CA ASN A 83 -1.25 -4.95 12.31
C ASN A 83 -2.61 -4.28 12.40
N THR A 84 -2.98 -3.45 11.43
CA THR A 84 -4.31 -2.84 11.39
C THR A 84 -5.37 -3.94 11.30
N GLN A 85 -6.38 -3.88 12.15
CA GLN A 85 -7.48 -4.82 12.14
C GLN A 85 -8.66 -4.26 11.36
N ALA A 86 -9.13 -5.03 10.38
CA ALA A 86 -10.35 -4.76 9.64
C ALA A 86 -11.55 -5.37 10.35
N ALA A 87 -12.71 -5.42 9.70
CA ALA A 87 -13.88 -6.09 10.24
C ALA A 87 -13.53 -7.52 10.67
N LEU A 88 -14.12 -8.01 11.75
CA LEU A 88 -13.87 -9.32 12.36
C LEU A 88 -12.45 -9.46 12.96
N GLY A 89 -11.73 -8.34 13.12
CA GLY A 89 -10.39 -8.34 13.70
C GLY A 89 -9.30 -8.88 12.79
N LEU A 90 -9.56 -8.97 11.47
CA LEU A 90 -8.62 -9.52 10.51
C LEU A 90 -7.45 -8.57 10.25
N THR A 91 -6.23 -9.09 10.35
CA THR A 91 -5.00 -8.38 10.01
C THR A 91 -4.56 -8.77 8.59
N PRO A 92 -3.64 -8.00 7.97
CA PRO A 92 -3.07 -8.43 6.69
C PRO A 92 -2.47 -9.84 6.74
N LEU A 93 -1.84 -10.22 7.86
CA LEU A 93 -1.28 -11.57 8.00
C LEU A 93 -2.37 -12.64 7.98
N ASP A 94 -3.52 -12.40 8.62
CA ASP A 94 -4.65 -13.34 8.56
C ASP A 94 -5.04 -13.63 7.11
N LEU A 95 -5.07 -12.60 6.28
CA LEU A 95 -5.43 -12.75 4.86
C LEU A 95 -4.32 -13.46 4.07
N ALA A 96 -3.07 -13.20 4.38
CA ALA A 96 -1.94 -13.84 3.71
C ALA A 96 -1.88 -15.35 4.00
N ILE A 97 -2.19 -15.77 5.22
CA ILE A 97 -2.14 -17.19 5.60
C ILE A 97 -3.41 -17.97 5.27
N ARG A 98 -4.51 -17.27 4.98
CA ARG A 98 -5.82 -17.88 4.71
C ARG A 98 -5.81 -18.79 3.48
N PHE A 99 -5.01 -18.47 2.48
CA PHE A 99 -4.89 -19.22 1.24
C PHE A 99 -3.45 -19.68 1.04
N ARG A 100 -3.18 -20.90 1.41
CA ARG A 100 -1.81 -21.47 1.56
C ARG A 100 -0.90 -21.43 0.33
N SER A 101 -1.40 -21.27 -0.89
CA SER A 101 -0.60 -21.63 -2.05
C SER A 101 0.29 -20.55 -2.65
N ASN A 102 -0.06 -19.27 -2.54
CA ASN A 102 0.68 -18.22 -3.25
C ASN A 102 1.10 -17.03 -2.38
N ARG A 103 0.89 -17.11 -1.07
CA ARG A 103 1.04 -15.93 -0.21
C ARG A 103 2.01 -16.11 0.94
N THR A 104 2.77 -17.20 0.91
CA THR A 104 3.80 -17.47 1.91
C THR A 104 4.85 -16.36 1.97
N GLU A 105 5.26 -15.85 0.81
CA GLU A 105 6.26 -14.78 0.75
C GLU A 105 5.75 -13.49 1.41
N ILE A 106 4.46 -13.17 1.23
CA ILE A 106 3.85 -12.02 1.88
C ILE A 106 3.70 -12.28 3.38
N ALA A 107 3.30 -13.47 3.77
CA ALA A 107 3.21 -13.83 5.17
C ALA A 107 4.57 -13.69 5.87
N ASP A 108 5.62 -14.19 5.23
CA ASP A 108 6.99 -14.06 5.74
C ASP A 108 7.40 -12.60 5.83
N LEU A 109 7.13 -11.81 4.78
CA LEU A 109 7.41 -10.38 4.77
C LEU A 109 6.70 -9.65 5.92
N LEU A 110 5.42 -9.95 6.13
CA LEU A 110 4.65 -9.35 7.22
C LEU A 110 5.22 -9.75 8.58
N ARG A 111 5.60 -11.02 8.78
CA ARG A 111 6.22 -11.50 10.00
C ARG A 111 7.56 -10.80 10.26
N GLU A 112 8.38 -10.60 9.24
CA GLU A 112 9.65 -9.87 9.35
C GLU A 112 9.45 -8.44 9.85
N HIS A 113 8.32 -7.84 9.52
CA HIS A 113 7.97 -6.48 9.95
C HIS A 113 7.06 -6.44 11.19
N GLY A 114 6.99 -7.52 11.95
CA GLY A 114 6.23 -7.57 13.19
C GLY A 114 4.75 -7.89 13.00
N GLY A 115 4.37 -8.40 11.84
CA GLY A 115 2.98 -8.77 11.54
C GLY A 115 2.49 -9.90 12.45
N LYS A 116 1.25 -9.75 12.90
CA LYS A 116 0.57 -10.70 13.81
C LYS A 116 -0.82 -10.99 13.29
N THR A 117 -1.36 -12.14 13.69
CA THR A 117 -2.76 -12.45 13.43
C THR A 117 -3.66 -11.70 14.42
N GLY A 118 -4.94 -11.59 14.10
CA GLY A 118 -5.90 -11.01 15.02
C GLY A 118 -5.95 -11.75 16.35
N GLU A 119 -5.81 -13.08 16.33
CA GLU A 119 -5.76 -13.90 17.55
C GLU A 119 -4.53 -13.59 18.40
N GLU A 120 -3.37 -13.45 17.77
CA GLU A 120 -2.14 -13.08 18.48
C GLU A 120 -2.25 -11.71 19.13
N LEU A 121 -2.81 -10.74 18.44
CA LEU A 121 -3.03 -9.40 18.99
C LEU A 121 -4.01 -9.43 20.17
N LYS A 122 -5.07 -10.22 20.07
CA LYS A 122 -6.04 -10.40 21.14
C LYS A 122 -5.40 -11.03 22.37
N ALA A 123 -4.52 -12.01 22.18
CA ALA A 123 -3.82 -12.66 23.28
C ALA A 123 -2.86 -11.72 24.03
N GLU A 124 -2.32 -10.72 23.35
CA GLU A 124 -1.43 -9.72 23.96
C GLU A 124 -2.19 -8.63 24.74
N GLY A 125 -3.43 -8.36 24.35
CA GLY A 125 -4.28 -7.39 25.01
C GLY A 125 -4.93 -8.00 26.24
#